data_24115b4ccbaee07c96378c7730144f3f
#
_entry.id   24115b4ccbaee07c96378c7730144f3f
#
_cell.length_a   1.000
_cell.length_b   1.000
_cell.length_c   1.000
_cell.angle_alpha   90.00
_cell.angle_beta   90.00
_cell.angle_gamma   90.00
#
_symmetry.space_group_name_H-M   'P 1'
#
loop_
_entity.id
_entity.type
_entity.pdbx_description
1 polymer ?
#
loop_
_entity_poly.entity_id
_entity_poly.type
_entity_poly.pdbx_seq_one_letter_code
_entity_poly.pdbx_strand_id
1 'polypeptide(L)'
;MNGGELTDEMEVLSYYGRKLGEYSTQCPVCERGVMTVREVEYEVPSLGPVLLVSKKCSKCGFRRSDIVPLRGGRRIRLYLRVEAPAEYKIKVVRSPYAQVMIPELGMLMSPGAAAQTYITNIEGLLQIFLDALERYEVLEGVEVEPLKRKLKSIIESQSASITVVLDDPEGVSAFIPEPGTRPLLVIETVS
;
A
#
# COMPACT_ATOMS: atom_id res chain seq x y z
N MET A 1 16.97 -6.11 5.13
CA MET A 1 16.61 -7.52 4.85
C MET A 1 15.26 -7.81 5.48
N ASN A 2 14.14 -7.35 4.91
CA ASN A 2 12.79 -7.67 5.39
C ASN A 2 11.81 -7.83 4.21
N GLY A 3 12.21 -8.61 3.22
CA GLY A 3 11.31 -9.01 2.11
C GLY A 3 10.54 -10.31 2.36
N GLY A 4 10.58 -10.84 3.59
CA GLY A 4 10.00 -12.15 3.91
C GLY A 4 8.55 -12.12 4.38
N GLU A 5 8.15 -11.09 5.15
CA GLU A 5 6.84 -11.10 5.82
C GLU A 5 5.65 -10.85 4.89
N LEU A 6 5.78 -9.91 3.93
CA LEU A 6 4.70 -9.62 2.97
C LEU A 6 4.41 -10.80 2.02
N THR A 7 5.43 -11.61 1.70
CA THR A 7 5.23 -12.79 0.84
C THR A 7 4.52 -13.92 1.55
N ASP A 8 4.68 -14.05 2.85
CA ASP A 8 4.05 -15.10 3.66
C ASP A 8 2.56 -14.80 3.89
N GLU A 9 2.20 -13.53 4.20
CA GLU A 9 0.80 -13.12 4.33
C GLU A 9 0.01 -13.29 3.02
N MET A 10 0.60 -12.96 1.87
CA MET A 10 -0.07 -13.14 0.58
C MET A 10 -0.15 -14.62 0.16
N GLU A 11 0.80 -15.44 0.55
CA GLU A 11 0.74 -16.88 0.33
C GLU A 11 -0.36 -17.52 1.19
N VAL A 12 -0.54 -17.07 2.43
CA VAL A 12 -1.64 -17.47 3.33
C VAL A 12 -2.99 -16.99 2.79
N LEU A 13 -3.11 -15.72 2.34
CA LEU A 13 -4.33 -15.20 1.73
C LEU A 13 -4.72 -15.99 0.46
N SER A 14 -3.74 -16.42 -0.34
CA SER A 14 -4.00 -17.24 -1.52
C SER A 14 -4.53 -18.63 -1.20
N TYR A 15 -4.33 -19.13 0.00
CA TYR A 15 -4.85 -20.42 0.45
C TYR A 15 -6.35 -20.35 0.77
N TYR A 16 -6.83 -19.23 1.29
CA TYR A 16 -8.24 -19.04 1.68
C TYR A 16 -9.11 -18.40 0.59
N GLY A 17 -8.50 -17.95 -0.52
CA GLY A 17 -9.23 -17.36 -1.64
C GLY A 17 -9.73 -18.38 -2.66
N ARG A 18 -10.56 -17.92 -3.59
CA ARG A 18 -11.02 -18.73 -4.73
C ARG A 18 -9.94 -18.76 -5.80
N LYS A 19 -9.27 -19.90 -6.00
CA LYS A 19 -8.30 -20.07 -7.08
C LYS A 19 -9.00 -19.91 -8.44
N LEU A 20 -8.53 -18.96 -9.25
CA LEU A 20 -9.03 -18.71 -10.60
C LEU A 20 -8.16 -19.42 -11.63
N GLY A 21 -6.84 -19.37 -11.47
CA GLY A 21 -5.92 -19.97 -12.43
C GLY A 21 -4.52 -20.20 -11.87
N GLU A 22 -3.82 -21.10 -12.52
CA GLU A 22 -2.39 -21.30 -12.34
C GLU A 22 -1.79 -21.68 -13.70
N TYR A 23 -0.79 -20.93 -14.14
CA TYR A 23 -0.12 -21.17 -15.41
C TYR A 23 1.35 -20.85 -15.34
N SER A 24 2.10 -21.29 -16.34
CA SER A 24 3.52 -21.07 -16.42
C SER A 24 3.86 -20.23 -17.65
N THR A 25 4.83 -19.33 -17.48
CA THR A 25 5.36 -18.50 -18.56
C THR A 25 6.87 -18.37 -18.43
N GLN A 26 7.53 -17.83 -19.43
CA GLN A 26 8.94 -17.51 -19.37
C GLN A 26 9.20 -16.39 -18.35
N CYS A 27 10.25 -16.50 -17.56
CA CYS A 27 10.61 -15.44 -16.60
C CYS A 27 11.19 -14.22 -17.34
N PRO A 28 10.61 -13.02 -17.19
CA PRO A 28 11.10 -11.82 -17.86
C PRO A 28 12.41 -11.28 -17.28
N VAL A 29 12.82 -11.77 -16.10
CA VAL A 29 14.04 -11.31 -15.40
C VAL A 29 15.28 -12.10 -15.81
N CYS A 30 15.19 -13.42 -15.88
CA CYS A 30 16.32 -14.26 -16.24
C CYS A 30 16.20 -14.93 -17.60
N GLU A 31 15.06 -14.80 -18.28
CA GLU A 31 14.74 -15.35 -19.61
C GLU A 31 14.96 -16.86 -19.80
N ARG A 32 15.51 -17.52 -18.78
CA ARG A 32 15.89 -18.94 -18.80
C ARG A 32 15.09 -19.81 -17.85
N GLY A 33 14.29 -19.19 -16.98
CA GLY A 33 13.49 -19.88 -15.99
C GLY A 33 12.01 -19.89 -16.35
N VAL A 34 11.31 -20.87 -15.79
CA VAL A 34 9.85 -20.92 -15.82
C VAL A 34 9.31 -20.14 -14.62
N MET A 35 8.43 -19.23 -14.90
CA MET A 35 7.72 -18.47 -13.89
C MET A 35 6.30 -19.03 -13.72
N THR A 36 5.99 -19.51 -12.54
CA THR A 36 4.62 -19.88 -12.18
C THR A 36 3.86 -18.64 -11.79
N VAL A 37 2.69 -18.45 -12.39
CA VAL A 37 1.73 -17.39 -12.07
C VAL A 37 0.51 -18.04 -11.47
N ARG A 38 0.10 -17.56 -10.30
CA ARG A 38 -1.10 -18.02 -9.60
C ARG A 38 -2.04 -16.85 -9.40
N GLU A 39 -3.30 -17.04 -9.73
CA GLU A 39 -4.36 -16.06 -9.63
C GLU A 39 -5.43 -16.55 -8.66
N VAL A 40 -5.72 -15.73 -7.65
CA VAL A 40 -6.68 -16.05 -6.59
C VAL A 40 -7.57 -14.83 -6.36
N GLU A 41 -8.87 -15.03 -6.42
CA GLU A 41 -9.83 -14.03 -5.98
C GLU A 41 -10.01 -14.14 -4.47
N TYR A 42 -9.94 -13.01 -3.79
CA TYR A 42 -10.09 -12.91 -2.35
C TYR A 42 -11.00 -11.73 -1.99
N GLU A 43 -11.93 -11.95 -1.06
CA GLU A 43 -12.80 -10.90 -0.55
C GLU A 43 -12.10 -10.20 0.62
N VAL A 44 -11.66 -8.97 0.41
CA VAL A 44 -11.05 -8.15 1.46
C VAL A 44 -12.15 -7.39 2.20
N PRO A 45 -12.29 -7.55 3.53
CA PRO A 45 -13.25 -6.77 4.29
C PRO A 45 -13.11 -5.27 4.03
N SER A 46 -14.22 -4.59 3.78
CA SER A 46 -14.31 -3.16 3.47
C SER A 46 -13.74 -2.70 2.12
N LEU A 47 -13.07 -3.57 1.37
CA LEU A 47 -12.56 -3.28 0.03
C LEU A 47 -13.35 -4.03 -1.06
N GLY A 48 -13.88 -5.21 -0.71
CA GLY A 48 -14.54 -6.11 -1.66
C GLY A 48 -13.57 -7.07 -2.35
N PRO A 49 -13.97 -7.64 -3.51
CA PRO A 49 -13.18 -8.64 -4.20
C PRO A 49 -11.92 -8.04 -4.82
N VAL A 50 -10.80 -8.73 -4.61
CA VAL A 50 -9.49 -8.43 -5.20
C VAL A 50 -8.95 -9.66 -5.92
N LEU A 51 -8.19 -9.45 -6.98
CA LEU A 51 -7.37 -10.47 -7.61
C LEU A 51 -5.95 -10.40 -7.05
N LEU A 52 -5.52 -11.46 -6.40
CA LEU A 52 -4.14 -11.67 -5.98
C LEU A 52 -3.40 -12.41 -7.10
N VAL A 53 -2.36 -11.79 -7.64
CA VAL A 53 -1.52 -12.40 -8.68
C VAL A 53 -0.13 -12.61 -8.12
N SER A 54 0.22 -13.86 -7.83
CA SER A 54 1.55 -14.22 -7.36
C SER A 54 2.39 -14.83 -8.48
N LYS A 55 3.64 -14.37 -8.59
CA LYS A 55 4.59 -14.77 -9.62
C LYS A 55 5.87 -15.27 -8.96
N LYS A 56 6.35 -16.46 -9.33
CA LYS A 56 7.57 -17.04 -8.78
C LYS A 56 8.37 -17.74 -9.87
N CYS A 57 9.63 -17.34 -10.04
CA CYS A 57 10.54 -18.03 -10.94
C CYS A 57 11.29 -19.17 -10.23
N SER A 58 11.27 -20.36 -10.81
CA SER A 58 11.96 -21.53 -10.29
C SER A 58 13.49 -21.44 -10.37
N LYS A 59 14.02 -20.60 -11.27
CA LYS A 59 15.46 -20.54 -11.56
C LYS A 59 16.18 -19.40 -10.86
N CYS A 60 15.70 -18.16 -10.98
CA CYS A 60 16.37 -16.99 -10.41
C CYS A 60 15.80 -16.53 -9.07
N GLY A 61 14.76 -17.19 -8.58
CA GLY A 61 14.12 -16.84 -7.32
C GLY A 61 13.27 -15.56 -7.37
N PHE A 62 13.11 -14.94 -8.56
CA PHE A 62 12.24 -13.77 -8.72
C PHE A 62 10.85 -14.08 -8.16
N ARG A 63 10.36 -13.19 -7.31
CA ARG A 63 9.02 -13.24 -6.74
C ARG A 63 8.38 -11.87 -6.89
N ARG A 64 7.11 -11.85 -7.24
CA ARG A 64 6.28 -10.66 -7.27
C ARG A 64 4.86 -11.03 -6.94
N SER A 65 4.20 -10.19 -6.18
CA SER A 65 2.78 -10.31 -5.88
C SER A 65 2.11 -8.97 -6.16
N ASP A 66 1.02 -9.04 -6.89
CA ASP A 66 0.21 -7.88 -7.26
C ASP A 66 -1.21 -8.06 -6.70
N ILE A 67 -1.81 -6.99 -6.21
CA ILE A 67 -3.21 -6.95 -5.78
C ILE A 67 -3.95 -6.05 -6.76
N VAL A 68 -4.97 -6.59 -7.40
CA VAL A 68 -5.80 -5.86 -8.35
C VAL A 68 -7.23 -5.84 -7.82
N PRO A 69 -7.77 -4.69 -7.40
CA PRO A 69 -9.18 -4.58 -7.03
C PRO A 69 -10.06 -4.93 -8.24
N LEU A 70 -11.08 -5.77 -8.03
CA LEU A 70 -11.98 -6.21 -9.08
C LEU A 70 -13.23 -5.32 -9.22
N ARG A 71 -13.43 -4.42 -8.27
CA ARG A 71 -14.46 -3.39 -8.36
C ARG A 71 -13.76 -2.03 -8.44
N GLY A 72 -14.06 -1.31 -9.50
CA GLY A 72 -13.80 0.13 -9.60
C GLY A 72 -15.03 0.90 -9.18
N GLY A 73 -14.82 2.12 -8.72
CA GLY A 73 -15.90 2.96 -8.23
C GLY A 73 -15.84 4.38 -8.80
N ARG A 74 -16.60 5.26 -8.20
CA ARG A 74 -16.46 6.69 -8.42
C ARG A 74 -15.24 7.18 -7.65
N ARG A 75 -14.61 8.25 -8.14
CA ARG A 75 -13.53 8.92 -7.40
C ARG A 75 -13.94 9.16 -5.96
N ILE A 76 -13.11 8.77 -5.04
CA ILE A 76 -13.29 9.01 -3.61
C ILE A 76 -12.11 9.78 -3.04
N ARG A 77 -12.38 10.53 -1.99
CA ARG A 77 -11.36 11.10 -1.13
C ARG A 77 -11.63 10.69 0.31
N LEU A 78 -10.64 10.06 0.90
CA LEU A 78 -10.70 9.51 2.25
C LEU A 78 -9.83 10.37 3.16
N TYR A 79 -10.35 10.78 4.30
CA TYR A 79 -9.63 11.55 5.31
C TYR A 79 -9.62 10.74 6.61
N LEU A 80 -8.46 10.38 7.08
CA LEU A 80 -8.27 9.69 8.34
C LEU A 80 -7.50 10.59 9.30
N ARG A 81 -8.13 10.93 10.42
CA ARG A 81 -7.45 11.61 11.52
C ARG A 81 -6.75 10.57 12.41
N VAL A 82 -5.46 10.75 12.65
CA VAL A 82 -4.62 9.88 13.46
C VAL A 82 -4.13 10.69 14.66
N GLU A 83 -4.52 10.28 15.88
CA GLU A 83 -4.22 10.99 17.13
C GLU A 83 -3.72 10.06 18.23
N ALA A 84 -4.09 8.77 18.17
CA ALA A 84 -3.76 7.78 19.17
C ALA A 84 -2.88 6.67 18.62
N PRO A 85 -2.00 6.05 19.44
CA PRO A 85 -1.12 4.97 19.00
C PRO A 85 -1.83 3.80 18.31
N ALA A 86 -3.06 3.47 18.73
CA ALA A 86 -3.85 2.41 18.10
C ALA A 86 -4.19 2.71 16.64
N GLU A 87 -4.29 3.99 16.26
CA GLU A 87 -4.65 4.41 14.91
C GLU A 87 -3.47 4.27 13.93
N TYR A 88 -2.22 4.21 14.42
CA TYR A 88 -1.05 3.94 13.59
C TYR A 88 -1.05 2.51 13.03
N LYS A 89 -1.85 1.60 13.61
CA LYS A 89 -2.04 0.22 13.15
C LYS A 89 -3.15 0.07 12.11
N ILE A 90 -3.96 1.11 11.88
CA ILE A 90 -5.02 1.09 10.86
C ILE A 90 -4.40 0.73 9.53
N LYS A 91 -4.97 -0.29 8.87
CA LYS A 91 -4.48 -0.73 7.56
C LYS A 91 -4.87 0.26 6.49
N VAL A 92 -3.95 0.48 5.58
CA VAL A 92 -4.08 1.37 4.43
C VAL A 92 -3.99 0.50 3.18
N VAL A 93 -5.06 0.45 2.42
CA VAL A 93 -5.07 -0.10 1.07
C VAL A 93 -4.97 1.09 0.12
N ARG A 94 -3.89 1.18 -0.63
CA ARG A 94 -3.69 2.23 -1.63
C ARG A 94 -3.73 1.64 -3.03
N SER A 95 -4.62 2.14 -3.88
CA SER A 95 -4.66 1.79 -5.29
C SER A 95 -3.43 2.33 -6.05
N PRO A 96 -3.10 1.79 -7.24
CA PRO A 96 -1.97 2.29 -8.03
C PRO A 96 -2.18 3.72 -8.55
N TYR A 97 -3.39 4.25 -8.46
CA TYR A 97 -3.76 5.58 -8.97
C TYR A 97 -3.93 6.63 -7.87
N ALA A 98 -4.03 6.19 -6.61
CA ALA A 98 -4.29 7.08 -5.50
C ALA A 98 -3.09 7.98 -5.18
N GLN A 99 -3.38 9.26 -4.93
CA GLN A 99 -2.47 10.19 -4.27
C GLN A 99 -2.61 10.06 -2.76
N VAL A 100 -1.52 10.26 -2.05
CA VAL A 100 -1.49 10.26 -0.59
C VAL A 100 -0.97 11.61 -0.12
N MET A 101 -1.70 12.25 0.80
CA MET A 101 -1.32 13.54 1.36
C MET A 101 -1.27 13.50 2.88
N ILE A 102 -0.36 14.26 3.46
CA ILE A 102 -0.31 14.56 4.90
C ILE A 102 -0.20 16.07 5.02
N PRO A 103 -1.34 16.78 5.11
CA PRO A 103 -1.40 18.25 5.05
C PRO A 103 -0.55 18.94 6.12
N GLU A 104 -0.52 18.42 7.35
CA GLU A 104 0.23 19.02 8.47
C GLU A 104 1.76 18.96 8.26
N LEU A 105 2.20 18.12 7.33
CA LEU A 105 3.60 18.03 6.93
C LEU A 105 3.87 18.68 5.56
N GLY A 106 2.83 19.17 4.87
CA GLY A 106 2.93 19.67 3.50
C GLY A 106 3.37 18.59 2.51
N MET A 107 3.10 17.32 2.79
CA MET A 107 3.57 16.18 1.99
C MET A 107 2.49 15.70 1.03
N LEU A 108 2.89 15.47 -0.21
CA LEU A 108 2.08 14.85 -1.25
C LEU A 108 2.92 13.78 -1.96
N MET A 109 2.39 12.56 -2.04
CA MET A 109 2.94 11.48 -2.83
C MET A 109 1.99 11.14 -3.97
N SER A 110 2.42 11.40 -5.20
CA SER A 110 1.70 11.02 -6.41
C SER A 110 2.15 9.65 -6.93
N PRO A 111 1.27 8.87 -7.56
CA PRO A 111 1.65 7.60 -8.14
C PRO A 111 2.61 7.80 -9.32
N GLY A 112 3.68 7.03 -9.35
CA GLY A 112 4.55 6.93 -10.54
C GLY A 112 4.01 5.95 -11.57
N ALA A 113 4.61 5.91 -12.76
CA ALA A 113 4.20 5.04 -13.88
C ALA A 113 4.20 3.53 -13.53
N ALA A 114 5.03 3.11 -12.57
CA ALA A 114 5.12 1.73 -12.11
C ALA A 114 4.44 1.51 -10.74
N ALA A 115 3.57 2.44 -10.33
CA ALA A 115 2.87 2.32 -9.06
C ALA A 115 2.01 1.05 -9.02
N GLN A 116 1.96 0.43 -7.85
CA GLN A 116 1.20 -0.79 -7.61
C GLN A 116 0.26 -0.58 -6.42
N THR A 117 -0.77 -1.40 -6.35
CA THR A 117 -1.55 -1.53 -5.12
C THR A 117 -0.64 -2.08 -4.03
N TYR A 118 -0.72 -1.50 -2.85
CA TYR A 118 -0.10 -2.07 -1.67
C TYR A 118 -1.03 -1.98 -0.46
N ILE A 119 -0.80 -2.89 0.48
CA ILE A 119 -1.43 -2.88 1.79
C ILE A 119 -0.32 -2.65 2.82
N THR A 120 -0.53 -1.67 3.68
CA THR A 120 0.36 -1.35 4.79
C THR A 120 -0.49 -0.86 5.97
N ASN A 121 0.13 -0.31 7.02
CA ASN A 121 -0.56 0.45 8.06
C ASN A 121 -0.10 1.91 8.03
N ILE A 122 -0.64 2.75 8.90
CA ILE A 122 -0.26 4.17 8.96
C ILE A 122 1.23 4.33 9.26
N GLU A 123 1.79 3.57 10.20
CA GLU A 123 3.23 3.59 10.50
C GLU A 123 4.06 3.25 9.25
N GLY A 124 3.74 2.15 8.57
CA GLY A 124 4.42 1.76 7.34
C GLY A 124 4.23 2.76 6.20
N LEU A 125 3.08 3.44 6.12
CA LEU A 125 2.87 4.52 5.17
C LEU A 125 3.80 5.70 5.45
N LEU A 126 3.97 6.09 6.71
CA LEU A 126 4.92 7.15 7.10
C LEU A 126 6.36 6.74 6.79
N GLN A 127 6.71 5.47 6.95
CA GLN A 127 8.02 4.95 6.55
C GLN A 127 8.23 5.04 5.03
N ILE A 128 7.21 4.74 4.21
CA ILE A 128 7.27 4.92 2.75
C ILE A 128 7.53 6.38 2.39
N PHE A 129 6.91 7.34 3.09
CA PHE A 129 7.21 8.77 2.90
C PHE A 129 8.65 9.10 3.28
N LEU A 130 9.16 8.57 4.39
CA LEU A 130 10.55 8.78 4.81
C LEU A 130 11.54 8.26 3.77
N ASP A 131 11.34 7.04 3.27
CA ASP A 131 12.17 6.45 2.21
C ASP A 131 12.10 7.26 0.90
N ALA A 132 10.92 7.82 0.58
CA ALA A 132 10.76 8.68 -0.58
C ALA A 132 11.52 10.01 -0.43
N LEU A 133 11.52 10.62 0.77
CA LEU A 133 12.29 11.84 1.06
C LEU A 133 13.80 11.59 0.94
N GLU A 134 14.30 10.45 1.43
CA GLU A 134 15.72 10.10 1.32
C GLU A 134 16.15 9.96 -0.14
N ARG A 135 15.32 9.34 -0.98
CA ARG A 135 15.57 9.24 -2.42
C ARG A 135 15.51 10.60 -3.11
N TYR A 136 14.53 11.43 -2.75
CA TYR A 136 14.36 12.76 -3.32
C TYR A 136 15.57 13.66 -3.03
N GLU A 137 16.08 13.64 -1.79
CA GLU A 137 17.28 14.35 -1.39
C GLU A 137 18.51 13.96 -2.26
N VAL A 138 18.69 12.65 -2.49
CA VAL A 138 19.80 12.14 -3.31
C VAL A 138 19.67 12.52 -4.77
N LEU A 139 18.44 12.48 -5.32
CA LEU A 139 18.21 12.71 -6.76
C LEU A 139 18.18 14.19 -7.12
N GLU A 140 17.56 15.02 -6.28
CA GLU A 140 17.31 16.43 -6.58
C GLU A 140 18.29 17.37 -5.85
N GLY A 141 19.09 16.87 -4.91
CA GLY A 141 20.04 17.66 -4.14
C GLY A 141 19.36 18.69 -3.20
N VAL A 142 18.11 18.48 -2.87
CA VAL A 142 17.33 19.38 -2.00
C VAL A 142 17.44 18.93 -0.55
N GLU A 143 17.76 19.85 0.35
CA GLU A 143 17.82 19.54 1.78
C GLU A 143 16.42 19.31 2.35
N VAL A 144 16.14 18.09 2.79
CA VAL A 144 14.86 17.68 3.41
C VAL A 144 15.01 17.21 4.85
N GLU A 145 16.19 17.40 5.44
CA GLU A 145 16.53 16.93 6.79
C GLU A 145 15.56 17.41 7.90
N PRO A 146 15.05 18.67 7.90
CA PRO A 146 14.07 19.09 8.89
C PRO A 146 12.77 18.28 8.81
N LEU A 147 12.32 17.95 7.59
CA LEU A 147 11.10 17.18 7.38
C LEU A 147 11.30 15.71 7.74
N LYS A 148 12.46 15.12 7.41
CA LYS A 148 12.82 13.75 7.83
C LYS A 148 12.83 13.60 9.34
N ARG A 149 13.45 14.55 10.05
CA ARG A 149 13.47 14.54 11.54
C ARG A 149 12.07 14.61 12.12
N LYS A 150 11.21 15.49 11.59
CA LYS A 150 9.83 15.61 12.04
C LYS A 150 9.07 14.30 11.81
N LEU A 151 9.24 13.66 10.65
CA LEU A 151 8.57 12.42 10.30
C LEU A 151 9.07 11.25 11.17
N LYS A 152 10.39 11.13 11.40
CA LYS A 152 10.97 10.15 12.32
C LYS A 152 10.41 10.30 13.74
N SER A 153 10.34 11.53 14.25
CA SER A 153 9.76 11.80 15.57
C SER A 153 8.30 11.37 15.67
N ILE A 154 7.51 11.55 14.60
CA ILE A 154 6.11 11.11 14.55
C ILE A 154 6.00 9.59 14.57
N ILE A 155 6.83 8.90 13.80
CA ILE A 155 6.87 7.43 13.75
C ILE A 155 7.25 6.84 15.12
N GLU A 156 8.28 7.39 15.76
CA GLU A 156 8.79 6.91 17.04
C GLU A 156 7.84 7.19 18.20
N SER A 157 7.26 8.39 18.25
CA SER A 157 6.40 8.80 19.37
C SER A 157 4.97 8.29 19.25
N GLN A 158 4.47 8.10 18.03
CA GLN A 158 3.08 7.75 17.73
C GLN A 158 2.04 8.62 18.48
N SER A 159 2.40 9.88 18.70
CA SER A 159 1.59 10.83 19.50
C SER A 159 1.22 12.11 18.75
N ALA A 160 1.64 12.22 17.49
CA ALA A 160 1.32 13.40 16.69
C ALA A 160 -0.09 13.28 16.10
N SER A 161 -0.76 14.44 16.08
CA SER A 161 -2.07 14.58 15.44
C SER A 161 -1.84 14.92 13.96
N ILE A 162 -2.10 13.96 13.07
CA ILE A 162 -1.96 14.10 11.61
C ILE A 162 -3.22 13.64 10.89
N THR A 163 -3.43 14.19 9.71
CA THR A 163 -4.48 13.73 8.79
C THR A 163 -3.83 13.03 7.61
N VAL A 164 -4.23 11.80 7.34
CA VAL A 164 -3.85 11.08 6.13
C VAL A 164 -5.00 11.16 5.14
N VAL A 165 -4.71 11.66 3.94
CA VAL A 165 -5.70 11.79 2.86
C VAL A 165 -5.31 10.87 1.71
N LEU A 166 -6.27 10.03 1.26
CA LEU A 166 -6.16 9.26 0.03
C LEU A 166 -7.13 9.85 -0.99
N ASP A 167 -6.64 10.36 -2.11
CA ASP A 167 -7.44 10.80 -3.25
C ASP A 167 -7.32 9.76 -4.36
N ASP A 168 -8.36 8.97 -4.54
CA ASP A 168 -8.36 7.80 -5.44
C ASP A 168 -9.38 7.97 -6.56
N PRO A 169 -8.92 8.16 -7.81
CA PRO A 169 -9.81 8.29 -8.96
C PRO A 169 -10.62 7.01 -9.28
N GLU A 170 -10.13 5.85 -8.86
CA GLU A 170 -10.79 4.56 -9.12
C GLU A 170 -11.69 4.09 -7.96
N GLY A 171 -11.61 4.77 -6.80
CA GLY A 171 -12.48 4.50 -5.66
C GLY A 171 -12.27 3.14 -4.98
N VAL A 172 -11.07 2.60 -5.05
CA VAL A 172 -10.72 1.28 -4.51
C VAL A 172 -9.78 1.32 -3.30
N SER A 173 -9.25 2.50 -2.97
CA SER A 173 -8.46 2.69 -1.75
C SER A 173 -9.33 2.65 -0.50
N ALA A 174 -8.75 2.21 0.62
CA ALA A 174 -9.48 2.10 1.88
C ALA A 174 -8.56 2.28 3.09
N PHE A 175 -9.15 2.78 4.19
CA PHE A 175 -8.64 2.61 5.54
C PHE A 175 -9.46 1.51 6.23
N ILE A 176 -8.78 0.53 6.82
CA ILE A 176 -9.41 -0.59 7.50
C ILE A 176 -9.00 -0.55 8.98
N PRO A 177 -9.85 -0.01 9.85
CA PRO A 177 -9.60 0.02 11.29
C PRO A 177 -9.59 -1.39 11.87
N GLU A 178 -8.77 -1.60 12.91
CA GLU A 178 -8.84 -2.83 13.68
C GLU A 178 -10.14 -2.89 14.51
N PRO A 179 -10.64 -4.10 14.83
CA PRO A 179 -11.82 -4.26 15.68
C PRO A 179 -11.68 -3.50 17.01
N GLY A 180 -12.64 -2.65 17.32
CA GLY A 180 -12.64 -1.81 18.53
C GLY A 180 -12.04 -0.42 18.36
N THR A 181 -11.32 -0.15 17.26
CA THR A 181 -10.84 1.20 16.93
C THR A 181 -11.94 1.98 16.23
N ARG A 182 -12.19 3.22 16.67
CA ARG A 182 -13.18 4.13 16.07
C ARG A 182 -12.53 5.44 15.65
N PRO A 183 -11.74 5.44 14.56
CA PRO A 183 -11.07 6.64 14.09
C PRO A 183 -12.07 7.64 13.49
N LEU A 184 -11.70 8.91 13.46
CA LEU A 184 -12.40 9.89 12.65
C LEU A 184 -12.03 9.65 11.17
N LEU A 185 -12.93 9.01 10.45
CA LEU A 185 -12.80 8.71 9.03
C LEU A 185 -13.96 9.37 8.26
N VAL A 186 -13.60 10.21 7.28
CA VAL A 186 -14.56 10.85 6.37
C VAL A 186 -14.31 10.33 4.95
N ILE A 187 -15.39 10.00 4.24
CA ILE A 187 -15.36 9.52 2.87
C ILE A 187 -16.19 10.49 2.02
N GLU A 188 -15.56 11.09 1.04
CA GLU A 188 -16.20 11.96 0.06
C GLU A 188 -16.21 11.30 -1.30
N THR A 189 -17.36 11.28 -1.96
CA THR A 189 -17.44 10.95 -3.39
C THR A 189 -17.23 12.22 -4.19
N VAL A 190 -16.23 12.25 -5.02
CA VAL A 190 -15.86 13.40 -5.85
C VAL A 190 -16.49 13.23 -7.23
N SER A 191 -17.30 14.20 -7.64
CA SER A 191 -17.94 14.26 -8.96
C SER A 191 -16.99 14.76 -10.05
#